data_50123b86823c3015fd17bb100fcc1968
#
_entry.id   50123b86823c3015fd17bb100fcc1968
#
_cell.length_a   1.000
_cell.length_b   1.000
_cell.length_c   1.000
_cell.angle_alpha   90.00
_cell.angle_beta   90.00
_cell.angle_gamma   90.00
#
_symmetry.space_group_name_H-M   'P 1'
#
loop_
_entity.id
_entity.type
_entity.pdbx_description
1 polymer ?
#
loop_
_entity_poly.entity_id
_entity_poly.type
_entity_poly.pdbx_seq_one_letter_code
_entity_poly.pdbx_strand_id
1 'polypeptide(L)'
;MPVELVNPPSLARARGYSHGALGRGRTLALAGQIGWNAEGKLVSDELTAQFAQALGNLVEVLRAAGGKPEDLISLRIYVTDKRQYLARAREVGEAYRRLLGKHYPAMALVQVADLLEDGALVEIEGLAVLEDS
;
A
#
# COMPACT_ATOMS: atom_id res chain seq x y z
N MET A 1 -4.87 20.15 -0.34
CA MET A 1 -4.30 18.79 -0.35
C MET A 1 -3.74 18.50 -1.72
N PRO A 2 -2.55 17.87 -1.82
CA PRO A 2 -2.00 17.59 -3.14
C PRO A 2 -2.74 16.49 -3.91
N VAL A 3 -3.51 15.64 -3.22
CA VAL A 3 -4.18 14.50 -3.86
C VAL A 3 -5.70 14.63 -3.71
N GLU A 4 -6.37 14.49 -4.85
CA GLU A 4 -7.83 14.47 -4.93
C GLU A 4 -8.29 13.09 -5.40
N LEU A 5 -9.20 12.47 -4.65
CA LEU A 5 -9.73 11.15 -5.02
C LEU A 5 -10.87 11.31 -6.00
N VAL A 6 -10.91 10.46 -7.02
CA VAL A 6 -11.86 10.56 -8.13
C VAL A 6 -12.66 9.26 -8.21
N ASN A 7 -13.96 9.36 -7.92
CA ASN A 7 -14.85 8.21 -7.91
C ASN A 7 -16.14 8.56 -8.67
N PRO A 8 -16.17 8.38 -10.00
CA PRO A 8 -17.37 8.71 -10.79
C PRO A 8 -18.57 7.87 -10.34
N PRO A 9 -19.76 8.48 -10.24
CA PRO A 9 -20.95 7.73 -9.81
C PRO A 9 -21.41 6.68 -10.82
N SER A 10 -20.91 6.74 -12.06
CA SER A 10 -21.24 5.75 -13.09
C SER A 10 -20.53 4.42 -12.90
N LEU A 11 -19.52 4.37 -12.02
CA LEU A 11 -18.77 3.15 -11.75
C LEU A 11 -19.27 2.49 -10.47
N ALA A 12 -18.97 1.20 -10.30
CA ALA A 12 -19.28 0.50 -9.08
C ALA A 12 -18.62 1.19 -7.90
N ARG A 13 -19.30 1.19 -6.75
CA ARG A 13 -18.76 1.82 -5.54
C ARG A 13 -17.44 1.19 -5.16
N ALA A 14 -16.40 2.02 -5.05
CA ALA A 14 -15.09 1.58 -4.62
C ALA A 14 -15.10 1.27 -3.11
N ARG A 15 -14.54 0.14 -2.72
CA ARG A 15 -14.44 -0.27 -1.31
C ARG A 15 -12.98 -0.57 -0.99
N GLY A 16 -12.41 0.22 -0.07
CA GLY A 16 -11.02 0.07 0.32
C GLY A 16 -10.02 0.57 -0.71
N TYR A 17 -10.50 1.31 -1.73
CA TYR A 17 -9.68 1.96 -2.76
C TYR A 17 -10.50 3.07 -3.40
N SER A 18 -9.86 3.87 -4.25
CA SER A 18 -10.55 4.83 -5.12
C SER A 18 -10.31 4.46 -6.57
N HIS A 19 -11.24 4.84 -7.46
CA HIS A 19 -11.09 4.56 -8.88
C HIS A 19 -9.96 5.35 -9.51
N GLY A 20 -9.74 6.56 -9.03
CA GLY A 20 -8.64 7.40 -9.49
C GLY A 20 -8.14 8.31 -8.39
N ALA A 21 -6.96 8.86 -8.61
CA ALA A 21 -6.40 9.87 -7.72
C ALA A 21 -5.61 10.84 -8.56
N LEU A 22 -5.81 12.12 -8.30
CA LEU A 22 -5.20 13.20 -9.05
C LEU A 22 -4.32 14.00 -8.11
N GLY A 23 -3.10 14.30 -8.51
CA GLY A 23 -2.20 15.07 -7.67
C GLY A 23 -1.32 15.98 -8.47
N ARG A 24 -0.77 16.99 -7.79
CA ARG A 24 0.17 17.94 -8.35
C ARG A 24 1.31 18.15 -7.36
N GLY A 25 2.52 18.14 -7.85
CA GLY A 25 3.70 18.36 -7.01
C GLY A 25 4.85 17.48 -7.42
N ARG A 26 5.75 17.20 -6.48
CA ARG A 26 6.91 16.35 -6.71
C ARG A 26 6.48 14.90 -6.57
N THR A 27 6.88 14.08 -7.52
CA THR A 27 6.53 12.65 -7.52
C THR A 27 7.57 11.85 -6.74
N LEU A 28 7.10 11.06 -5.78
CA LEU A 28 7.92 10.11 -5.04
C LEU A 28 7.54 8.71 -5.47
N ALA A 29 8.49 7.99 -6.05
CA ALA A 29 8.30 6.57 -6.36
C ALA A 29 8.71 5.76 -5.13
N LEU A 30 7.82 4.89 -4.67
CA LEU A 30 8.02 4.06 -3.50
C LEU A 30 8.27 2.63 -3.96
N ALA A 31 9.50 2.15 -3.72
CA ALA A 31 9.90 0.81 -4.13
C ALA A 31 9.04 -0.25 -3.43
N GLY A 32 8.95 -1.42 -4.06
CA GLY A 32 8.24 -2.54 -3.47
C GLY A 32 8.84 -2.94 -2.13
N GLN A 33 7.99 -3.05 -1.13
CA GLN A 33 8.35 -3.46 0.22
C GLN A 33 7.70 -4.79 0.52
N ILE A 34 8.48 -5.70 1.11
CA ILE A 34 7.94 -6.93 1.68
C ILE A 34 7.99 -6.82 3.20
N GLY A 35 7.55 -7.84 3.90
CA GLY A 35 7.44 -7.79 5.37
C GLY A 35 8.77 -8.03 6.08
N TRP A 36 9.83 -7.35 5.70
CA TRP A 36 11.16 -7.52 6.30
C TRP A 36 11.53 -6.34 7.21
N ASN A 37 12.41 -6.66 8.17
CA ASN A 37 12.91 -5.66 9.12
C ASN A 37 14.18 -4.98 8.58
N ALA A 38 14.80 -4.16 9.43
CA ALA A 38 16.00 -3.41 9.06
C ALA A 38 17.20 -4.29 8.69
N GLU A 39 17.20 -5.55 9.13
CA GLU A 39 18.25 -6.53 8.80
C GLU A 39 17.93 -7.33 7.54
N GLY A 40 16.82 -6.99 6.86
CA GLY A 40 16.43 -7.67 5.65
C GLY A 40 15.84 -9.06 5.88
N LYS A 41 15.25 -9.29 7.04
CA LYS A 41 14.63 -10.58 7.38
C LYS A 41 13.15 -10.45 7.55
N LEU A 42 12.39 -11.41 7.02
CA LEU A 42 10.95 -11.45 7.20
C LEU A 42 10.61 -11.54 8.69
N VAL A 43 9.66 -10.71 9.13
CA VAL A 43 9.30 -10.62 10.56
C VAL A 43 8.40 -11.77 10.99
N SER A 44 7.75 -12.46 10.04
CA SER A 44 6.76 -13.50 10.33
C SER A 44 6.52 -14.32 9.06
N ASP A 45 5.97 -15.51 9.23
CA ASP A 45 5.46 -16.31 8.13
C ASP A 45 3.96 -16.12 7.93
N GLU A 46 3.34 -15.15 8.61
CA GLU A 46 1.91 -14.85 8.50
C GLU A 46 1.66 -13.62 7.64
N LEU A 47 0.62 -13.69 6.82
CA LEU A 47 0.29 -12.64 5.87
C LEU A 47 0.03 -11.28 6.55
N THR A 48 -0.79 -11.26 7.61
CA THR A 48 -1.16 -10.00 8.25
C THR A 48 0.05 -9.29 8.82
N ALA A 49 0.94 -10.03 9.48
CA ALA A 49 2.16 -9.45 10.04
C ALA A 49 3.09 -8.94 8.93
N GLN A 50 3.23 -9.71 7.84
CA GLN A 50 4.04 -9.26 6.71
C GLN A 50 3.44 -8.03 6.05
N PHE A 51 2.10 -7.99 5.89
CA PHE A 51 1.41 -6.84 5.31
C PHE A 51 1.67 -5.57 6.14
N ALA A 52 1.49 -5.67 7.46
CA ALA A 52 1.71 -4.53 8.35
C ALA A 52 3.15 -4.02 8.28
N GLN A 53 4.12 -4.94 8.24
CA GLN A 53 5.53 -4.56 8.15
C GLN A 53 5.84 -3.92 6.80
N ALA A 54 5.36 -4.51 5.71
CA ALA A 54 5.59 -3.98 4.37
C ALA A 54 5.02 -2.58 4.22
N LEU A 55 3.76 -2.39 4.65
CA LEU A 55 3.11 -1.10 4.58
C LEU A 55 3.80 -0.08 5.50
N GLY A 56 4.22 -0.51 6.69
CA GLY A 56 4.98 0.32 7.60
C GLY A 56 6.30 0.78 7.00
N ASN A 57 7.00 -0.12 6.28
CA ASN A 57 8.25 0.24 5.59
C ASN A 57 7.97 1.31 4.52
N LEU A 58 6.88 1.16 3.77
CA LEU A 58 6.51 2.12 2.74
C LEU A 58 6.22 3.49 3.37
N VAL A 59 5.52 3.53 4.50
CA VAL A 59 5.24 4.75 5.23
C VAL A 59 6.54 5.41 5.73
N GLU A 60 7.51 4.60 6.16
CA GLU A 60 8.82 5.12 6.59
C GLU A 60 9.51 5.88 5.45
N VAL A 61 9.51 5.33 4.24
CA VAL A 61 10.09 6.01 3.08
C VAL A 61 9.34 7.30 2.77
N LEU A 62 8.01 7.24 2.81
CA LEU A 62 7.15 8.39 2.58
C LEU A 62 7.48 9.53 3.57
N ARG A 63 7.59 9.21 4.84
CA ARG A 63 7.90 10.20 5.88
C ARG A 63 9.33 10.74 5.74
N ALA A 64 10.27 9.89 5.37
CA ALA A 64 11.65 10.34 5.13
C ALA A 64 11.73 11.38 4.01
N ALA A 65 10.82 11.32 3.04
CA ALA A 65 10.73 12.29 1.97
C ALA A 65 9.93 13.55 2.35
N GLY A 66 9.40 13.58 3.57
CA GLY A 66 8.59 14.70 4.03
C GLY A 66 7.10 14.57 3.74
N GLY A 67 6.67 13.38 3.32
CA GLY A 67 5.27 13.11 2.99
C GLY A 67 4.48 12.53 4.14
N LYS A 68 3.22 12.36 3.89
CA LYS A 68 2.26 11.77 4.83
C LYS A 68 1.31 10.86 4.04
N PRO A 69 0.55 9.98 4.71
CA PRO A 69 -0.31 9.01 4.00
C PRO A 69 -1.23 9.64 2.96
N GLU A 70 -1.77 10.83 3.23
CA GLU A 70 -2.67 11.53 2.31
C GLU A 70 -1.99 11.94 0.99
N ASP A 71 -0.67 11.90 0.93
CA ASP A 71 0.08 12.20 -0.29
C ASP A 71 0.17 11.00 -1.24
N LEU A 72 -0.22 9.82 -0.80
CA LEU A 72 -0.23 8.63 -1.66
C LEU A 72 -1.26 8.78 -2.77
N ILE A 73 -0.82 8.58 -4.02
CA ILE A 73 -1.69 8.66 -5.19
C ILE A 73 -2.05 7.26 -5.69
N SER A 74 -1.17 6.29 -5.53
CA SER A 74 -1.48 4.91 -5.91
C SER A 74 -0.70 3.91 -5.07
N LEU A 75 -1.30 2.73 -4.92
CA LEU A 75 -0.66 1.56 -4.31
C LEU A 75 -0.89 0.36 -5.22
N ARG A 76 0.11 -0.49 -5.33
CA ARG A 76 -0.02 -1.79 -5.99
C ARG A 76 0.41 -2.85 -5.00
N ILE A 77 -0.47 -3.83 -4.80
CA ILE A 77 -0.28 -4.87 -3.80
C ILE A 77 -0.26 -6.21 -4.53
N TYR A 78 0.82 -6.96 -4.32
CA TYR A 78 1.04 -8.28 -4.91
C TYR A 78 0.98 -9.30 -3.81
N VAL A 79 0.14 -10.33 -3.96
CA VAL A 79 0.04 -11.42 -2.99
C VAL A 79 0.29 -12.74 -3.70
N THR A 80 0.87 -13.71 -2.99
CA THR A 80 1.13 -15.03 -3.55
C THR A 80 -0.07 -15.95 -3.42
N ASP A 81 -1.04 -15.62 -2.54
CA ASP A 81 -2.24 -16.40 -2.32
C ASP A 81 -3.42 -15.49 -1.98
N LYS A 82 -4.27 -15.21 -2.97
CA LYS A 82 -5.41 -14.33 -2.78
C LYS A 82 -6.44 -14.89 -1.80
N ARG A 83 -6.52 -16.21 -1.68
CA ARG A 83 -7.48 -16.83 -0.76
C ARG A 83 -7.08 -16.56 0.69
N GLN A 84 -5.78 -16.63 0.96
CA GLN A 84 -5.25 -16.28 2.27
C GLN A 84 -5.50 -14.80 2.56
N TYR A 85 -5.29 -13.93 1.56
CA TYR A 85 -5.56 -12.50 1.71
C TYR A 85 -7.04 -12.25 2.03
N LEU A 86 -7.95 -12.88 1.30
CA LEU A 86 -9.38 -12.71 1.51
C LEU A 86 -9.80 -13.25 2.89
N ALA A 87 -9.20 -14.36 3.34
CA ALA A 87 -9.47 -14.91 4.67
C ALA A 87 -9.01 -13.98 5.80
N ARG A 88 -8.04 -13.10 5.54
CA ARG A 88 -7.49 -12.16 6.52
C ARG A 88 -7.86 -10.71 6.23
N ALA A 89 -8.85 -10.50 5.36
CA ALA A 89 -9.19 -9.15 4.89
C ALA A 89 -9.50 -8.18 6.03
N ARG A 90 -10.15 -8.66 7.09
CA ARG A 90 -10.48 -7.81 8.25
C ARG A 90 -9.23 -7.33 8.96
N GLU A 91 -8.31 -8.23 9.28
CA GLU A 91 -7.07 -7.89 9.98
C GLU A 91 -6.18 -7.02 9.13
N VAL A 92 -6.11 -7.31 7.82
CA VAL A 92 -5.38 -6.48 6.86
C VAL A 92 -5.96 -5.07 6.82
N GLY A 93 -7.29 -4.96 6.78
CA GLY A 93 -7.97 -3.66 6.80
C GLY A 93 -7.70 -2.86 8.07
N GLU A 94 -7.63 -3.53 9.22
CA GLU A 94 -7.28 -2.89 10.48
C GLU A 94 -5.86 -2.36 10.46
N ALA A 95 -4.91 -3.16 9.95
CA ALA A 95 -3.51 -2.72 9.81
C ALA A 95 -3.40 -1.53 8.86
N TYR A 96 -4.14 -1.57 7.75
CA TYR A 96 -4.16 -0.48 6.79
C TYR A 96 -4.62 0.82 7.46
N ARG A 97 -5.74 0.78 8.17
CA ARG A 97 -6.29 1.98 8.82
C ARG A 97 -5.37 2.52 9.91
N ARG A 98 -4.70 1.62 10.63
CA ARG A 98 -3.74 2.04 11.65
C ARG A 98 -2.56 2.80 11.04
N LEU A 99 -2.10 2.38 9.87
CA LEU A 99 -0.90 2.94 9.24
C LEU A 99 -1.20 4.11 8.32
N LEU A 100 -2.29 4.06 7.57
CA LEU A 100 -2.62 5.06 6.57
C LEU A 100 -3.88 5.87 6.89
N GLY A 101 -4.62 5.50 7.92
CA GLY A 101 -5.90 6.15 8.22
C GLY A 101 -6.94 5.78 7.18
N LYS A 102 -7.88 6.70 6.92
CA LYS A 102 -8.98 6.47 5.98
C LYS A 102 -8.68 7.04 4.60
N HIS A 103 -7.43 7.07 4.21
CA HIS A 103 -7.03 7.49 2.88
C HIS A 103 -6.90 6.27 1.98
N TYR A 104 -7.72 6.18 0.95
CA TYR A 104 -7.75 5.04 0.03
C TYR A 104 -7.45 5.56 -1.38
N PRO A 105 -6.17 5.57 -1.79
CA PRO A 105 -5.81 6.04 -3.13
C PRO A 105 -6.24 5.04 -4.20
N ALA A 106 -5.90 5.35 -5.45
CA ALA A 106 -6.06 4.38 -6.53
C ALA A 106 -5.21 3.16 -6.22
N MET A 107 -5.75 1.95 -6.40
CA MET A 107 -4.94 0.77 -6.12
C MET A 107 -5.37 -0.43 -6.93
N ALA A 108 -4.43 -1.35 -7.09
CA ALA A 108 -4.66 -2.67 -7.64
C ALA A 108 -4.09 -3.69 -6.68
N LEU A 109 -4.77 -4.82 -6.56
CA LEU A 109 -4.28 -5.95 -5.81
C LEU A 109 -4.39 -7.17 -6.70
N VAL A 110 -3.28 -7.89 -6.90
CA VAL A 110 -3.24 -9.04 -7.79
C VAL A 110 -2.48 -10.18 -7.15
N GLN A 111 -2.87 -11.39 -7.49
CA GLN A 111 -2.09 -12.57 -7.14
C GLN A 111 -1.00 -12.78 -8.17
N VAL A 112 0.19 -13.05 -7.69
CA VAL A 112 1.35 -13.36 -8.53
C VAL A 112 1.82 -14.78 -8.23
N ALA A 113 2.58 -15.36 -9.17
CA ALA A 113 3.06 -16.74 -9.01
C ALA A 113 4.04 -16.86 -7.85
N ASP A 114 4.89 -15.85 -7.64
CA ASP A 114 5.90 -15.87 -6.60
C ASP A 114 6.45 -14.45 -6.41
N LEU A 115 7.16 -14.24 -5.34
CA LEU A 115 7.91 -13.02 -5.08
C LEU A 115 9.39 -13.36 -5.03
N LEU A 116 10.24 -12.36 -5.17
CA LEU A 116 11.69 -12.58 -5.27
C LEU A 116 12.25 -13.24 -4.01
N GLU A 117 11.81 -12.80 -2.83
CA GLU A 117 12.31 -13.34 -1.56
C GLU A 117 11.47 -14.55 -1.16
N ASP A 118 12.13 -15.68 -0.89
CA ASP A 118 11.47 -16.88 -0.40
C ASP A 118 10.74 -16.59 0.91
N GLY A 119 9.49 -17.02 1.00
CA GLY A 119 8.69 -16.81 2.19
C GLY A 119 7.93 -15.50 2.21
N ALA A 120 8.19 -14.58 1.28
CA ALA A 120 7.41 -13.35 1.17
C ALA A 120 6.01 -13.69 0.63
N LEU A 121 4.98 -13.19 1.29
CA LEU A 121 3.58 -13.44 0.95
C LEU A 121 2.91 -12.23 0.32
N VAL A 122 3.51 -11.05 0.49
CA VAL A 122 2.96 -9.79 0.01
C VAL A 122 4.09 -8.82 -0.30
N GLU A 123 3.88 -8.03 -1.35
CA GLU A 123 4.77 -6.92 -1.71
C GLU A 123 3.90 -5.71 -2.03
N ILE A 124 4.29 -4.52 -1.57
CA ILE A 124 3.52 -3.30 -1.74
C ILE A 124 4.44 -2.22 -2.30
N GLU A 125 4.03 -1.62 -3.42
CA GLU A 125 4.71 -0.47 -4.00
C GLU A 125 3.73 0.67 -4.19
N GLY A 126 4.21 1.87 -4.46
CA GLY A 126 3.32 2.99 -4.62
C GLY A 126 3.95 4.23 -5.21
N LEU A 127 3.11 5.23 -5.40
CA LEU A 127 3.49 6.57 -5.82
C LEU A 127 2.84 7.56 -4.87
N ALA A 128 3.56 8.63 -4.57
CA ALA A 128 3.04 9.75 -3.80
C ALA A 128 3.35 11.05 -4.55
N VAL A 129 2.55 12.06 -4.27
CA VAL A 129 2.76 13.40 -4.80
C VAL A 129 2.86 14.35 -3.61
N LEU A 130 4.02 14.96 -3.46
CA LEU A 130 4.30 15.88 -2.35
C LEU A 130 4.22 17.30 -2.83
N GLU A 131 3.78 18.20 -1.96
CA GLU A 131 3.72 19.61 -2.28
C GLU A 131 5.13 20.14 -2.58
N ASP A 132 5.19 21.09 -3.50
CA ASP A 132 6.41 21.83 -3.74
C ASP A 132 6.70 22.73 -2.53
N SER A 133 7.94 22.76 -2.11
CA SER A 133 8.36 23.55 -0.96
C SER A 133 8.54 25.02 -1.32
#